data_c4e9f51021ef0b85d7bc798d2ad4c215
#
_entry.id   c4e9f51021ef0b85d7bc798d2ad4c215
#
_cell.length_a   1.000
_cell.length_b   1.000
_cell.length_c   1.000
_cell.angle_alpha   90.00
_cell.angle_beta   90.00
_cell.angle_gamma   90.00
#
_symmetry.space_group_name_H-M   'P 1'
#
loop_
_entity.id
_entity.type
_entity.pdbx_description
1 polymer ?
#
loop_
_entity_poly.entity_id
_entity_poly.type
_entity_poly.pdbx_seq_one_letter_code
_entity_poly.pdbx_strand_id
1 'polypeptide(L)'
;MKSESLSGFQDYKVLDTDKEWVLYHNCFSLCSRKVRVCLKELDIAAELKHIDIIETNDCENLEKKFLKINPKATVPVLLHHGXPIYESHEQIAFLEKYNPILSKSEIVDXWVKRGSLVGEPNEXXDQFAGNCVSIFTVPLFVSMLKNISIFKFIKYLIKHPVRFRAFNFLMFKVISYGVFKKGTPLFKITKSAVKNLNIHFDDLNNHLNEKKWIDGDKFSLADITWMVLFHRLEESQLTNYFXNDRGNLIGYFNRLKARESYKSELLDYEENSIKVGKDKLIIAIESNQTLNKYYSFIKIL
;
A
#
# COMPACT_ATOMS: atom_id res chain seq x y z
N MET A 1 -3.76 8.27 -29.80
CA MET A 1 -4.82 8.26 -28.78
C MET A 1 -4.18 8.58 -27.42
N LYS A 2 -4.55 9.69 -26.79
CA LYS A 2 -4.19 9.94 -25.39
C LYS A 2 -4.85 8.82 -24.58
N SER A 3 -4.08 8.04 -23.84
CA SER A 3 -4.65 7.07 -22.91
C SER A 3 -5.44 7.86 -21.87
N GLU A 4 -6.75 7.85 -21.94
CA GLU A 4 -7.56 8.26 -20.80
C GLU A 4 -7.08 7.44 -19.62
N SER A 5 -6.86 8.09 -18.48
CA SER A 5 -6.38 7.40 -17.30
C SER A 5 -7.43 6.39 -16.86
N LEU A 6 -7.14 5.11 -16.96
CA LEU A 6 -8.02 4.06 -16.47
C LEU A 6 -8.21 4.25 -14.97
N SER A 7 -9.38 4.75 -14.56
CA SER A 7 -9.74 4.96 -13.17
C SER A 7 -11.24 4.71 -12.98
N GLY A 8 -11.64 4.22 -11.83
CA GLY A 8 -13.03 3.93 -11.53
C GLY A 8 -13.62 2.79 -12.35
N PHE A 9 -14.93 2.70 -12.33
CA PHE A 9 -15.72 1.67 -13.02
C PHE A 9 -15.67 1.86 -14.53
N GLN A 10 -15.48 0.77 -15.26
CA GLN A 10 -15.46 0.75 -16.73
C GLN A 10 -16.63 -0.08 -17.24
N ASP A 11 -17.35 0.42 -18.23
CA ASP A 11 -18.54 -0.22 -18.79
C ASP A 11 -18.19 -1.16 -19.96
N TYR A 12 -17.23 -2.09 -19.69
CA TYR A 12 -16.91 -3.18 -20.62
C TYR A 12 -16.36 -4.37 -19.83
N LYS A 13 -16.62 -5.57 -20.29
CA LYS A 13 -16.10 -6.78 -19.64
C LYS A 13 -14.66 -7.06 -20.07
N VAL A 14 -13.83 -7.39 -19.08
CA VAL A 14 -12.46 -7.91 -19.27
C VAL A 14 -12.37 -9.40 -18.95
N LEU A 15 -13.42 -9.94 -18.32
CA LEU A 15 -13.51 -11.36 -17.95
C LEU A 15 -14.95 -11.81 -18.11
N ASP A 16 -15.14 -12.95 -18.78
CA ASP A 16 -16.44 -13.64 -18.78
C ASP A 16 -16.48 -14.53 -17.52
N THR A 17 -17.42 -14.26 -16.62
CA THR A 17 -17.48 -14.92 -15.30
C THR A 17 -18.92 -14.93 -14.79
N ASP A 18 -19.27 -15.99 -14.07
CA ASP A 18 -20.53 -16.11 -13.32
C ASP A 18 -20.45 -15.46 -11.93
N LYS A 19 -19.22 -15.06 -11.52
CA LYS A 19 -19.00 -14.45 -10.21
C LYS A 19 -19.42 -12.99 -10.21
N GLU A 20 -20.16 -12.60 -9.19
CA GLU A 20 -20.51 -11.20 -9.00
C GLU A 20 -19.27 -10.34 -8.77
N TRP A 21 -18.38 -10.79 -7.86
CA TRP A 21 -17.17 -10.08 -7.50
C TRP A 21 -15.92 -10.95 -7.69
N VAL A 22 -14.93 -10.40 -8.36
CA VAL A 22 -13.59 -11.02 -8.49
C VAL A 22 -12.54 -9.96 -8.15
N LEU A 23 -11.62 -10.27 -7.24
CA LEU A 23 -10.52 -9.37 -6.89
C LEU A 23 -9.17 -9.98 -7.31
N TYR A 24 -8.53 -9.37 -8.30
CA TYR A 24 -7.11 -9.63 -8.60
C TYR A 24 -6.27 -8.81 -7.63
N HIS A 25 -5.45 -9.47 -6.81
CA HIS A 25 -4.75 -8.81 -5.71
C HIS A 25 -3.37 -9.41 -5.48
N ASN A 26 -2.58 -8.73 -4.63
CA ASN A 26 -1.33 -9.28 -4.12
C ASN A 26 -1.25 -9.05 -2.60
N CYS A 27 -0.70 -10.00 -1.87
CA CYS A 27 -0.62 -9.96 -0.41
C CYS A 27 0.22 -8.81 0.14
N PHE A 28 1.25 -8.36 -0.59
CA PHE A 28 2.13 -7.27 -0.17
C PHE A 28 1.60 -5.88 -0.54
N SER A 29 0.82 -5.77 -1.61
CA SER A 29 0.35 -4.47 -2.12
C SER A 29 -0.55 -3.75 -1.10
N LEU A 30 -0.18 -2.52 -0.71
CA LEU A 30 -0.99 -1.64 0.16
C LEU A 30 -2.41 -1.47 -0.40
N CYS A 31 -2.49 -1.21 -1.70
CA CYS A 31 -3.77 -0.98 -2.37
C CYS A 31 -4.65 -2.25 -2.35
N SER A 32 -4.03 -3.42 -2.57
CA SER A 32 -4.78 -4.70 -2.52
C SER A 32 -5.29 -4.99 -1.11
N ARG A 33 -4.47 -4.74 -0.09
CA ARG A 33 -4.86 -4.91 1.32
C ARG A 33 -6.08 -4.05 1.66
N LYS A 34 -6.08 -2.79 1.20
CA LYS A 34 -7.20 -1.86 1.42
C LYS A 34 -8.51 -2.44 0.88
N VAL A 35 -8.50 -3.00 -0.33
CA VAL A 35 -9.70 -3.55 -0.95
C VAL A 35 -10.14 -4.84 -0.25
N ARG A 36 -9.19 -5.74 0.14
CA ARG A 36 -9.55 -6.95 0.89
C ARG A 36 -10.21 -6.60 2.23
N VAL A 37 -9.62 -5.67 2.99
CA VAL A 37 -10.19 -5.20 4.27
C VAL A 37 -11.60 -4.64 4.03
N CYS A 38 -11.78 -3.86 2.97
CA CYS A 38 -13.07 -3.27 2.64
C CYS A 38 -14.13 -4.34 2.34
N LEU A 39 -13.79 -5.35 1.53
CA LEU A 39 -14.69 -6.48 1.24
C LEU A 39 -15.10 -7.19 2.53
N LYS A 40 -14.15 -7.45 3.43
CA LYS A 40 -14.42 -8.10 4.73
C LYS A 40 -15.32 -7.23 5.62
N GLU A 41 -15.06 -5.93 5.70
CA GLU A 41 -15.84 -5.01 6.55
C GLU A 41 -17.27 -4.80 6.02
N LEU A 42 -17.45 -4.94 4.71
CA LEU A 42 -18.78 -4.82 4.07
C LEU A 42 -19.51 -6.18 3.95
N ASP A 43 -18.88 -7.27 4.41
CA ASP A 43 -19.39 -8.63 4.28
C ASP A 43 -19.73 -9.00 2.82
N ILE A 44 -18.86 -8.59 1.89
CA ILE A 44 -19.01 -8.88 0.45
C ILE A 44 -18.10 -10.05 0.09
N ALA A 45 -18.71 -11.17 -0.32
CA ALA A 45 -17.96 -12.34 -0.78
C ALA A 45 -17.41 -12.10 -2.20
N ALA A 46 -16.11 -12.29 -2.39
CA ALA A 46 -15.46 -12.14 -3.69
C ALA A 46 -14.54 -13.34 -3.96
N GLU A 47 -14.45 -13.72 -5.23
CA GLU A 47 -13.41 -14.66 -5.66
C GLU A 47 -12.05 -13.93 -5.65
N LEU A 48 -11.11 -14.40 -4.82
CA LEU A 48 -9.79 -13.78 -4.69
C LEU A 48 -8.78 -14.48 -5.61
N LYS A 49 -8.18 -13.74 -6.53
CA LYS A 49 -7.16 -14.22 -7.48
C LYS A 49 -5.82 -13.55 -7.16
N HIS A 50 -4.96 -14.29 -6.50
CA HIS A 50 -3.60 -13.79 -6.18
C HIS A 50 -2.80 -13.62 -7.47
N ILE A 51 -2.05 -12.51 -7.57
CA ILE A 51 -1.17 -12.18 -8.67
C ILE A 51 0.21 -11.86 -8.09
N ASP A 52 1.19 -12.68 -8.42
CA ASP A 52 2.56 -12.41 -8.01
C ASP A 52 3.13 -11.21 -8.76
N ILE A 53 3.74 -10.34 -7.98
CA ILE A 53 4.47 -9.18 -8.47
C ILE A 53 5.95 -9.37 -8.15
N ILE A 54 6.81 -8.51 -8.68
CA ILE A 54 8.27 -8.69 -8.49
C ILE A 54 8.64 -8.74 -7.00
N GLU A 55 7.92 -8.04 -6.13
CA GLU A 55 8.13 -8.02 -4.68
C GLU A 55 7.85 -9.39 -4.03
N THR A 56 6.93 -10.17 -4.61
CA THR A 56 6.58 -11.51 -4.13
C THR A 56 7.15 -12.63 -5.01
N ASN A 57 8.22 -12.33 -5.74
CA ASN A 57 9.12 -13.27 -6.42
C ASN A 57 8.70 -13.68 -7.84
N ASP A 58 7.64 -13.13 -8.42
CA ASP A 58 7.38 -13.37 -9.84
C ASP A 58 6.82 -12.12 -10.52
N CYS A 59 6.39 -12.22 -11.76
CA CYS A 59 5.92 -11.09 -12.56
C CYS A 59 4.66 -11.50 -13.33
N GLU A 60 3.71 -12.15 -12.62
CA GLU A 60 2.43 -12.56 -13.21
C GLU A 60 1.63 -11.37 -13.72
N ASN A 61 1.80 -10.22 -13.03
CA ASN A 61 1.19 -8.96 -13.48
C ASN A 61 1.66 -8.50 -14.86
N LEU A 62 2.75 -9.08 -15.41
CA LEU A 62 3.27 -8.79 -16.76
C LEU A 62 2.92 -9.88 -17.78
N GLU A 63 2.13 -10.87 -17.38
CA GLU A 63 1.68 -11.91 -18.30
C GLU A 63 0.51 -11.41 -19.17
N LYS A 64 0.45 -11.89 -20.41
CA LYS A 64 -0.59 -11.47 -21.37
C LYS A 64 -2.01 -11.62 -20.80
N LYS A 65 -2.25 -12.68 -20.00
CA LYS A 65 -3.57 -12.92 -19.40
C LYS A 65 -3.97 -11.80 -18.42
N PHE A 66 -3.01 -11.32 -17.59
CA PHE A 66 -3.29 -10.23 -16.64
C PHE A 66 -3.30 -8.87 -17.35
N LEU A 67 -2.44 -8.65 -18.35
CA LEU A 67 -2.43 -7.39 -19.11
C LEU A 67 -3.74 -7.15 -19.87
N LYS A 68 -4.52 -8.20 -20.17
CA LYS A 68 -5.89 -8.05 -20.71
C LYS A 68 -6.87 -7.55 -19.62
N ILE A 69 -6.61 -7.89 -18.36
CA ILE A 69 -7.42 -7.41 -17.21
C ILE A 69 -7.01 -5.98 -16.85
N ASN A 70 -5.69 -5.71 -16.80
CA ASN A 70 -5.17 -4.38 -16.49
C ASN A 70 -3.91 -4.06 -17.30
N PRO A 71 -4.04 -3.24 -18.36
CA PRO A 71 -2.88 -2.84 -19.15
C PRO A 71 -1.81 -2.06 -18.40
N LYS A 72 -2.13 -1.47 -17.24
CA LYS A 72 -1.16 -0.78 -16.37
C LYS A 72 -0.26 -1.76 -15.60
N ALA A 73 -0.59 -3.08 -15.60
CA ALA A 73 0.15 -4.10 -14.86
C ALA A 73 0.18 -3.86 -13.34
N THR A 74 -0.83 -3.21 -12.79
CA THR A 74 -0.93 -2.93 -11.35
C THR A 74 -2.03 -3.75 -10.68
N VAL A 75 -1.87 -4.02 -9.40
CA VAL A 75 -2.90 -4.63 -8.53
C VAL A 75 -3.27 -3.63 -7.43
N PRO A 76 -4.51 -3.63 -6.96
CA PRO A 76 -5.61 -4.54 -7.28
C PRO A 76 -6.42 -4.15 -8.51
N VAL A 77 -7.17 -5.13 -9.05
CA VAL A 77 -8.28 -4.87 -9.97
C VAL A 77 -9.50 -5.56 -9.39
N LEU A 78 -10.55 -4.81 -9.15
CA LEU A 78 -11.83 -5.36 -8.71
C LEU A 78 -12.74 -5.48 -9.92
N LEU A 79 -13.38 -6.64 -10.09
CA LEU A 79 -14.38 -6.83 -11.14
C LEU A 79 -15.77 -6.95 -10.50
N HIS A 80 -16.75 -6.29 -11.10
CA HIS A 80 -18.16 -6.48 -10.79
C HIS A 80 -18.83 -7.04 -12.05
N HIS A 81 -19.27 -8.29 -11.99
CA HIS A 81 -19.83 -9.03 -13.15
C HIS A 81 -18.89 -8.97 -14.39
N GLY A 82 -17.59 -9.01 -14.16
CA GLY A 82 -16.55 -8.94 -15.22
C GLY A 82 -16.15 -7.52 -15.67
N UNK A 83 -16.69 -6.12 -15.29
CA UNK A 83 -16.45 -5.01 -15.50
C UNK A 83 -15.56 -4.59 -14.66
N PRO A 84 -14.40 -4.10 -14.99
CA PRO A 84 -13.34 -3.76 -14.06
C PRO A 84 -13.50 -2.39 -13.42
N ILE A 85 -13.01 -2.31 -12.18
CA ILE A 85 -12.92 -1.06 -11.42
C ILE A 85 -11.43 -0.88 -11.10
N TYR A 86 -10.86 0.24 -11.54
CA TYR A 86 -9.44 0.54 -11.35
C TYR A 86 -9.28 1.60 -10.25
N GLU A 87 -8.10 1.66 -9.64
CA GLU A 87 -7.69 2.50 -8.53
C GLU A 87 -8.39 2.13 -7.22
N SER A 88 -7.59 1.80 -6.21
CA SER A 88 -8.10 1.21 -4.95
C SER A 88 -9.05 2.13 -4.19
N HIS A 89 -8.88 3.46 -4.30
CA HIS A 89 -9.81 4.40 -3.66
C HIS A 89 -11.18 4.40 -4.34
N GLU A 90 -11.20 4.24 -5.67
CA GLU A 90 -12.44 4.09 -6.43
C GLU A 90 -13.12 2.74 -6.13
N GLN A 91 -12.31 1.68 -5.99
CA GLN A 91 -12.82 0.35 -5.68
C GLN A 91 -13.56 0.33 -4.34
N ILE A 92 -12.96 0.90 -3.28
CA ILE A 92 -13.61 0.89 -1.96
C ILE A 92 -14.83 1.82 -1.93
N ALA A 93 -14.80 2.93 -2.67
CA ALA A 93 -15.96 3.82 -2.80
C ALA A 93 -17.11 3.13 -3.55
N PHE A 94 -16.80 2.34 -4.58
CA PHE A 94 -17.80 1.57 -5.33
C PHE A 94 -18.42 0.48 -4.44
N LEU A 95 -17.59 -0.25 -3.68
CA LEU A 95 -18.07 -1.30 -2.76
C LEU A 95 -18.98 -0.71 -1.67
N GLU A 96 -18.60 0.44 -1.09
CA GLU A 96 -19.40 1.12 -0.07
C GLU A 96 -20.74 1.61 -0.65
N LYS A 97 -20.72 2.13 -1.87
CA LYS A 97 -21.96 2.55 -2.56
C LYS A 97 -22.88 1.34 -2.82
N TYR A 98 -22.28 0.18 -3.11
CA TYR A 98 -23.02 -1.08 -3.37
C TYR A 98 -23.64 -1.63 -2.08
N ASN A 99 -22.90 -1.62 -0.97
CA ASN A 99 -23.39 -2.08 0.35
C ASN A 99 -23.09 -1.02 1.42
N PRO A 100 -23.94 0.01 1.58
CA PRO A 100 -23.65 1.19 2.40
C PRO A 100 -23.91 0.95 3.89
N ILE A 101 -23.08 0.14 4.54
CA ILE A 101 -23.18 -0.15 5.98
C ILE A 101 -22.15 0.60 6.81
N LEU A 102 -21.17 1.24 6.18
CA LEU A 102 -20.15 2.04 6.86
C LEU A 102 -20.60 3.50 6.96
N SER A 103 -19.95 4.24 7.85
CA SER A 103 -20.22 5.67 7.97
C SER A 103 -19.71 6.43 6.74
N LYS A 104 -20.50 7.42 6.31
CA LYS A 104 -20.20 8.25 5.14
C LYS A 104 -20.42 9.73 5.46
N SER A 105 -19.40 10.54 5.20
CA SER A 105 -19.44 11.99 5.41
C SER A 105 -18.31 12.64 4.60
N GLU A 106 -18.37 13.96 4.46
CA GLU A 106 -17.27 14.73 3.84
C GLU A 106 -15.95 14.53 4.59
N ILE A 107 -16.02 14.30 5.90
CA ILE A 107 -14.83 13.99 6.73
C ILE A 107 -14.21 12.66 6.29
N VAL A 108 -15.02 11.65 6.05
CA VAL A 108 -14.56 10.36 5.55
C VAL A 108 -13.83 10.53 4.22
N ASP A 109 -14.46 11.23 3.29
CA ASP A 109 -13.87 11.46 1.97
C ASP A 109 -12.50 12.19 2.05
N UNK A 110 -12.34 13.00 2.89
CA UNK A 110 -11.19 13.64 3.12
C UNK A 110 -10.12 12.83 3.59
N TRP A 111 -10.44 12.12 4.54
CA TRP A 111 -9.42 11.26 5.11
C TRP A 111 -9.09 10.05 4.22
N VAL A 112 -10.04 9.51 3.47
CA VAL A 112 -9.77 8.49 2.44
C VAL A 112 -8.79 9.05 1.41
N LYS A 113 -9.08 10.22 0.87
CA LYS A 113 -8.21 10.88 -0.12
C LYS A 113 -6.81 11.09 0.46
N ARG A 114 -6.74 11.68 1.66
CA ARG A 114 -5.47 11.98 2.33
C ARG A 114 -4.63 10.73 2.63
N GLY A 115 -5.27 9.61 2.94
CA GLY A 115 -4.60 8.32 3.19
C GLY A 115 -4.29 7.53 1.93
N SER A 116 -4.76 7.96 0.76
CA SER A 116 -4.59 7.19 -0.49
C SER A 116 -3.17 7.31 -1.06
N LEU A 117 -2.79 6.34 -1.87
CA LEU A 117 -1.60 6.38 -2.72
C LEU A 117 -2.08 6.78 -4.12
N VAL A 118 -1.61 7.90 -4.62
CA VAL A 118 -2.05 8.45 -5.92
C VAL A 118 -0.83 8.74 -6.79
N GLY A 119 -0.86 8.27 -8.02
CA GLY A 119 0.26 8.44 -8.95
C GLY A 119 1.47 7.59 -8.56
N GLU A 120 2.66 8.10 -8.83
CA GLU A 120 3.90 7.45 -8.42
C GLU A 120 4.22 7.83 -6.96
N PRO A 121 4.85 6.92 -6.18
CA PRO A 121 5.09 7.18 -4.74
C PRO A 121 5.82 8.49 -4.41
N ASN A 122 6.69 8.96 -5.27
CA ASN A 122 7.45 10.20 -5.06
C ASN A 122 6.68 11.48 -5.39
N GLU A 123 5.46 11.31 -5.88
CA GLU A 123 4.58 12.45 -6.16
C GLU A 123 3.66 12.71 -4.98
N UNK A 124 3.33 14.04 -4.79
CA UNK A 124 2.56 14.51 -3.77
C UNK A 124 2.76 13.90 -2.42
N UNK A 125 3.84 13.68 -2.02
CA UNK A 125 4.11 13.42 -0.86
C UNK A 125 3.56 14.28 0.07
N ASP A 126 3.30 15.57 -0.18
CA ASP A 126 2.67 16.62 0.64
C ASP A 126 1.15 16.45 0.80
N GLN A 127 0.49 15.91 -0.21
CA GLN A 127 -0.97 15.75 -0.20
C GLN A 127 -1.45 14.39 0.34
N PHE A 128 -0.65 13.35 0.18
CA PHE A 128 -1.10 11.97 0.42
C PHE A 128 -0.16 11.20 1.35
N ALA A 129 -0.67 10.81 2.52
CA ALA A 129 0.06 9.97 3.48
C ALA A 129 0.42 8.60 2.86
N GLY A 130 -0.43 8.06 2.00
CA GLY A 130 -0.15 6.80 1.30
C GLY A 130 1.13 6.88 0.45
N ASN A 131 1.38 8.03 -0.19
CA ASN A 131 2.62 8.25 -0.96
C ASN A 131 3.84 8.27 -0.02
N CYS A 132 3.73 8.95 1.14
CA CYS A 132 4.79 8.95 2.16
C CYS A 132 5.11 7.54 2.65
N VAL A 133 4.08 6.77 3.01
CA VAL A 133 4.25 5.40 3.53
C VAL A 133 4.86 4.48 2.47
N SER A 134 4.58 4.72 1.19
CA SER A 134 5.20 3.94 0.10
C SER A 134 6.72 4.18 0.05
N ILE A 135 7.21 5.39 0.33
CA ILE A 135 8.65 5.66 0.42
C ILE A 135 9.26 4.87 1.60
N PHE A 136 8.55 4.82 2.73
CA PHE A 136 9.01 4.07 3.91
C PHE A 136 8.90 2.54 3.75
N THR A 137 8.22 2.07 2.70
CA THR A 137 8.19 0.65 2.35
C THR A 137 9.50 0.19 1.69
N VAL A 138 10.28 1.11 1.09
CA VAL A 138 11.45 0.72 0.29
C VAL A 138 12.49 -0.10 1.07
N PRO A 139 12.81 0.17 2.36
CA PRO A 139 13.75 -0.70 3.09
C PRO A 139 13.27 -2.16 3.19
N LEU A 140 11.98 -2.36 3.48
CA LEU A 140 11.38 -3.70 3.52
C LEU A 140 11.43 -4.35 2.13
N PHE A 141 11.07 -3.60 1.10
CA PHE A 141 11.11 -4.06 -0.28
C PHE A 141 12.54 -4.50 -0.67
N VAL A 142 13.56 -3.69 -0.38
CA VAL A 142 14.97 -4.04 -0.65
C VAL A 142 15.35 -5.34 0.08
N SER A 143 14.88 -5.54 1.31
CA SER A 143 15.12 -6.77 2.08
C SER A 143 14.50 -8.00 1.40
N MET A 144 13.29 -7.85 0.86
CA MET A 144 12.58 -8.92 0.14
C MET A 144 13.30 -9.26 -1.18
N LEU A 145 13.83 -8.27 -1.89
CA LEU A 145 14.45 -8.47 -3.20
C LEU A 145 15.75 -9.27 -3.15
N LYS A 146 16.40 -9.43 -1.99
CA LYS A 146 17.72 -10.05 -1.91
C LYS A 146 17.77 -11.45 -2.53
N ASN A 147 16.72 -12.24 -2.36
CA ASN A 147 16.68 -13.63 -2.84
C ASN A 147 16.15 -13.77 -4.28
N ILE A 148 15.70 -12.69 -4.90
CA ILE A 148 15.12 -12.76 -6.25
C ILE A 148 16.25 -12.70 -7.29
N SER A 149 16.20 -13.58 -8.30
CA SER A 149 17.21 -13.63 -9.36
C SER A 149 17.28 -12.32 -10.14
N ILE A 150 18.49 -11.87 -10.46
CA ILE A 150 18.71 -10.67 -11.30
C ILE A 150 18.05 -10.81 -12.68
N PHE A 151 17.96 -12.03 -13.22
CA PHE A 151 17.33 -12.28 -14.51
C PHE A 151 15.82 -11.94 -14.49
N LYS A 152 15.15 -12.10 -13.34
CA LYS A 152 13.73 -11.66 -13.21
C LYS A 152 13.61 -10.15 -13.34
N PHE A 153 14.57 -9.39 -12.80
CA PHE A 153 14.58 -7.92 -12.92
C PHE A 153 14.84 -7.47 -14.36
N ILE A 154 15.70 -8.16 -15.07
CA ILE A 154 15.96 -7.86 -16.51
C ILE A 154 14.68 -8.12 -17.30
N LYS A 155 14.03 -9.27 -17.08
CA LYS A 155 12.74 -9.59 -17.71
C LYS A 155 11.68 -8.53 -17.36
N TYR A 156 11.62 -8.12 -16.07
CA TYR A 156 10.71 -7.09 -15.56
C TYR A 156 10.95 -5.75 -16.30
N LEU A 157 12.20 -5.32 -16.39
CA LEU A 157 12.58 -4.08 -17.08
C LEU A 157 12.14 -4.08 -18.55
N ILE A 158 12.29 -5.22 -19.24
CA ILE A 158 11.92 -5.35 -20.65
C ILE A 158 10.40 -5.29 -20.85
N LYS A 159 9.64 -5.93 -19.95
CA LYS A 159 8.18 -6.14 -20.13
C LYS A 159 7.30 -5.07 -19.49
N HIS A 160 7.79 -4.38 -18.43
CA HIS A 160 6.95 -3.46 -17.66
C HIS A 160 6.56 -2.22 -18.47
N PRO A 161 5.27 -1.83 -18.52
CA PRO A 161 4.84 -0.66 -19.29
C PRO A 161 5.46 0.64 -18.79
N VAL A 162 5.75 0.77 -17.47
CA VAL A 162 6.40 1.95 -16.90
C VAL A 162 7.89 1.65 -16.68
N ARG A 163 8.70 1.99 -17.70
CA ARG A 163 10.16 1.70 -17.71
C ARG A 163 10.90 2.29 -16.50
N PHE A 164 10.54 3.50 -16.11
CA PHE A 164 11.20 4.18 -14.98
C PHE A 164 11.02 3.42 -13.67
N ARG A 165 9.80 2.90 -13.41
CA ARG A 165 9.53 2.08 -12.22
C ARG A 165 10.38 0.80 -12.24
N ALA A 166 10.42 0.12 -13.38
CA ALA A 166 11.19 -1.12 -13.53
C ALA A 166 12.71 -0.87 -13.34
N PHE A 167 13.20 0.24 -13.86
CA PHE A 167 14.60 0.66 -13.67
C PHE A 167 14.91 0.90 -12.18
N ASN A 168 14.03 1.60 -11.46
CA ASN A 168 14.21 1.84 -10.03
C ASN A 168 14.28 0.52 -9.24
N PHE A 169 13.44 -0.46 -9.58
CA PHE A 169 13.43 -1.76 -8.93
C PHE A 169 14.74 -2.53 -9.20
N LEU A 170 15.25 -2.46 -10.43
CA LEU A 170 16.56 -3.04 -10.75
C LEU A 170 17.66 -2.36 -9.92
N MET A 171 17.62 -1.02 -9.79
CA MET A 171 18.60 -0.28 -8.97
C MET A 171 18.50 -0.69 -7.48
N PHE A 172 17.29 -0.89 -6.95
CA PHE A 172 17.11 -1.39 -5.58
C PHE A 172 17.74 -2.78 -5.41
N LYS A 173 17.61 -3.64 -6.40
CA LYS A 173 18.25 -4.98 -6.38
C LYS A 173 19.77 -4.88 -6.42
N VAL A 174 20.33 -4.08 -7.32
CA VAL A 174 21.78 -3.99 -7.56
C VAL A 174 22.50 -3.23 -6.43
N ILE A 175 21.99 -2.05 -6.07
CA ILE A 175 22.64 -1.17 -5.06
C ILE A 175 22.27 -1.62 -3.64
N SER A 176 21.14 -2.32 -3.48
CA SER A 176 20.64 -2.78 -2.18
C SER A 176 20.52 -1.61 -1.19
N TYR A 177 20.94 -1.78 0.05
CA TYR A 177 20.84 -0.73 1.08
C TYR A 177 21.66 0.53 0.77
N GLY A 178 22.55 0.48 -0.21
CA GLY A 178 23.30 1.66 -0.66
C GLY A 178 22.40 2.80 -1.18
N VAL A 179 21.16 2.47 -1.61
CA VAL A 179 20.18 3.49 -2.06
C VAL A 179 19.78 4.46 -0.95
N PHE A 180 19.98 4.09 0.33
CA PHE A 180 19.66 4.91 1.51
C PHE A 180 20.82 5.81 1.96
N LYS A 181 21.96 5.80 1.24
CA LYS A 181 23.12 6.61 1.59
C LYS A 181 22.80 8.11 1.46
N LYS A 182 23.28 8.91 2.41
CA LYS A 182 23.14 10.38 2.38
C LYS A 182 23.58 10.93 1.02
N GLY A 183 22.73 11.76 0.42
CA GLY A 183 22.96 12.36 -0.89
C GLY A 183 22.25 11.67 -2.05
N THR A 184 21.77 10.45 -1.88
CA THR A 184 21.01 9.77 -2.95
C THR A 184 19.64 10.42 -3.15
N PRO A 185 19.04 10.27 -4.35
CA PRO A 185 17.67 10.78 -4.58
C PRO A 185 16.67 10.23 -3.57
N LEU A 186 16.73 8.93 -3.26
CA LEU A 186 15.81 8.32 -2.28
C LEU A 186 15.96 8.95 -0.89
N PHE A 187 17.21 9.25 -0.46
CA PHE A 187 17.44 9.91 0.84
C PHE A 187 16.78 11.31 0.88
N LYS A 188 16.86 12.05 -0.23
CA LYS A 188 16.24 13.39 -0.33
C LYS A 188 14.72 13.30 -0.26
N ILE A 189 14.13 12.36 -1.00
CA ILE A 189 12.69 12.12 -1.00
C ILE A 189 12.22 11.69 0.40
N THR A 190 13.00 10.85 1.10
CA THR A 190 12.67 10.42 2.47
C THR A 190 12.56 11.60 3.42
N LYS A 191 13.44 12.59 3.30
CA LYS A 191 13.38 13.79 4.17
C LYS A 191 12.03 14.50 4.01
N SER A 192 11.57 14.68 2.77
CA SER A 192 10.28 15.28 2.49
C SER A 192 9.13 14.40 3.01
N ALA A 193 9.22 13.07 2.80
CA ALA A 193 8.20 12.13 3.25
C ALA A 193 8.06 12.13 4.79
N VAL A 194 9.17 12.22 5.54
CA VAL A 194 9.13 12.32 7.03
C VAL A 194 8.38 13.58 7.45
N LYS A 195 8.78 14.73 6.89
CA LYS A 195 8.15 16.01 7.20
C LYS A 195 6.64 15.95 6.96
N ASN A 196 6.25 15.47 5.77
CA ASN A 196 4.84 15.47 5.37
C ASN A 196 4.02 14.42 6.14
N LEU A 197 4.59 13.23 6.41
CA LEU A 197 3.87 12.23 7.20
C LEU A 197 3.66 12.70 8.64
N ASN A 198 4.62 13.43 9.22
CA ASN A 198 4.44 14.04 10.53
C ASN A 198 3.24 15.02 10.53
N ILE A 199 3.13 15.87 9.51
CA ILE A 199 1.97 16.78 9.37
C ILE A 199 0.66 15.98 9.30
N HIS A 200 0.63 14.93 8.47
CA HIS A 200 -0.58 14.08 8.35
C HIS A 200 -0.94 13.43 9.69
N PHE A 201 0.06 12.96 10.44
CA PHE A 201 -0.16 12.29 11.72
C PHE A 201 -0.51 13.27 12.84
N ASP A 202 0.06 14.48 12.87
CA ASP A 202 -0.33 15.51 13.83
C ASP A 202 -1.80 15.89 13.64
N ASP A 203 -2.20 16.11 12.39
CA ASP A 203 -3.58 16.43 12.06
C ASP A 203 -4.52 15.26 12.44
N LEU A 204 -4.14 14.01 12.13
CA LEU A 204 -4.96 12.84 12.47
C LEU A 204 -5.04 12.65 13.99
N ASN A 205 -3.92 12.84 14.71
CA ASN A 205 -3.89 12.74 16.18
C ASN A 205 -4.84 13.77 16.81
N ASN A 206 -4.81 15.00 16.30
CA ASN A 206 -5.69 16.08 16.78
C ASN A 206 -7.16 15.79 16.42
N HIS A 207 -7.40 15.31 15.21
CA HIS A 207 -8.74 14.95 14.73
C HIS A 207 -9.38 13.84 15.56
N LEU A 208 -8.58 12.89 16.05
CA LEU A 208 -9.04 11.75 16.84
C LEU A 208 -9.27 12.08 18.32
N ASN A 209 -9.07 13.33 18.72
CA ASN A 209 -9.33 13.71 20.12
C ASN A 209 -10.81 13.46 20.45
N GLU A 210 -11.05 12.68 21.50
CA GLU A 210 -12.40 12.29 21.95
C GLU A 210 -13.22 11.49 20.91
N LYS A 211 -12.56 10.93 19.87
CA LYS A 211 -13.22 10.12 18.85
C LYS A 211 -12.69 8.69 18.87
N LYS A 212 -13.60 7.75 18.68
CA LYS A 212 -13.24 6.33 18.54
C LYS A 212 -12.66 6.04 17.15
N TRP A 213 -13.27 6.60 16.12
CA TRP A 213 -12.93 6.41 14.69
C TRP A 213 -12.85 7.77 14.00
N ILE A 214 -12.41 7.77 12.76
CA ILE A 214 -12.27 9.04 11.99
C ILE A 214 -13.63 9.76 11.88
N ASP A 215 -14.74 9.02 11.76
CA ASP A 215 -16.07 9.63 11.72
C ASP A 215 -16.79 9.50 13.08
N GLY A 216 -16.12 9.88 14.15
CA GLY A 216 -16.68 9.86 15.52
C GLY A 216 -16.75 8.44 16.07
N ASP A 217 -17.95 7.95 16.33
CA ASP A 217 -18.15 6.60 16.88
C ASP A 217 -18.35 5.52 15.80
N LYS A 218 -18.39 5.91 14.54
CA LYS A 218 -18.70 5.01 13.43
C LYS A 218 -17.47 4.70 12.59
N PHE A 219 -17.26 3.41 12.35
CA PHE A 219 -16.17 2.92 11.47
C PHE A 219 -16.47 3.27 10.01
N SER A 220 -15.45 3.58 9.23
CA SER A 220 -15.59 4.16 7.89
C SER A 220 -14.52 3.69 6.91
N LEU A 221 -14.67 4.04 5.63
CA LEU A 221 -13.63 3.83 4.60
C LEU A 221 -12.31 4.53 4.95
N ALA A 222 -12.37 5.64 5.69
CA ALA A 222 -11.16 6.33 6.13
C ALA A 222 -10.37 5.43 7.10
N ASP A 223 -11.06 4.79 8.04
CA ASP A 223 -10.40 3.88 9.00
C ASP A 223 -9.75 2.70 8.28
N ILE A 224 -10.43 2.12 7.27
CA ILE A 224 -9.86 1.06 6.42
C ILE A 224 -8.59 1.56 5.73
N THR A 225 -8.63 2.76 5.15
CA THR A 225 -7.50 3.34 4.43
C THR A 225 -6.29 3.53 5.35
N TRP A 226 -6.51 4.11 6.54
CA TRP A 226 -5.44 4.36 7.50
C TRP A 226 -4.94 3.07 8.18
N MET A 227 -5.81 2.06 8.36
CA MET A 227 -5.43 0.75 8.90
C MET A 227 -4.26 0.14 8.12
N VAL A 228 -4.34 0.13 6.79
CA VAL A 228 -3.28 -0.48 5.97
C VAL A 228 -1.99 0.35 5.99
N LEU A 229 -2.08 1.67 6.16
CA LEU A 229 -0.89 2.52 6.31
C LEU A 229 -0.17 2.24 7.63
N PHE A 230 -0.90 2.19 8.75
CA PHE A 230 -0.32 1.86 10.05
C PHE A 230 0.31 0.47 10.04
N HIS A 231 -0.37 -0.51 9.47
CA HIS A 231 0.17 -1.88 9.33
C HIS A 231 1.49 -1.88 8.55
N ARG A 232 1.57 -1.12 7.42
CA ARG A 232 2.80 -1.05 6.63
C ARG A 232 3.94 -0.37 7.42
N LEU A 233 3.65 0.65 8.22
CA LEU A 233 4.69 1.27 9.07
C LEU A 233 5.19 0.28 10.12
N GLU A 234 4.31 -0.56 10.67
CA GLU A 234 4.70 -1.62 11.60
C GLU A 234 5.63 -2.63 10.92
N GLU A 235 5.27 -3.11 9.72
CA GLU A 235 6.14 -4.00 8.93
C GLU A 235 7.50 -3.36 8.62
N SER A 236 7.53 -2.05 8.43
CA SER A 236 8.75 -1.29 8.09
C SER A 236 9.53 -0.85 9.33
N GLN A 237 9.14 -1.28 10.55
CA GLN A 237 9.79 -0.94 11.81
C GLN A 237 9.77 0.56 12.12
N LEU A 238 8.71 1.27 11.73
CA LEU A 238 8.62 2.74 11.84
C LEU A 238 7.46 3.23 12.70
N THR A 239 6.59 2.34 13.22
CA THR A 239 5.43 2.75 14.03
C THR A 239 5.88 3.58 15.24
N ASN A 240 6.91 3.14 15.95
CA ASN A 240 7.40 3.84 17.14
C ASN A 240 7.92 5.25 16.85
N TYR A 241 8.39 5.50 15.63
CA TYR A 241 8.85 6.85 15.24
C TYR A 241 7.71 7.83 15.07
N PHE A 242 6.67 7.34 14.49
CA PHE A 242 5.53 8.17 14.13
C PHE A 242 4.41 8.19 15.17
N UNK A 243 4.31 7.28 15.92
CA UNK A 243 3.33 7.19 16.82
C UNK A 243 3.63 7.56 18.18
N ASN A 244 4.89 7.49 18.68
CA ASN A 244 5.19 7.54 20.13
C ASN A 244 4.64 8.77 20.87
N ASP A 245 4.77 9.94 20.30
CA ASP A 245 4.33 11.17 20.97
C ASP A 245 2.88 11.57 20.61
N ARG A 246 2.12 10.63 20.05
CA ARG A 246 0.76 10.83 19.56
C ARG A 246 -0.19 9.80 20.18
N GLY A 247 -0.59 10.08 21.44
CA GLY A 247 -1.40 9.12 22.23
C GLY A 247 -2.70 8.69 21.56
N ASN A 248 -3.39 9.61 20.85
CA ASN A 248 -4.64 9.26 20.18
C ASN A 248 -4.39 8.28 19.02
N LEU A 249 -3.26 8.42 18.30
CA LEU A 249 -2.90 7.48 17.22
C LEU A 249 -2.57 6.09 17.78
N ILE A 250 -1.87 6.01 18.91
CA ILE A 250 -1.55 4.73 19.54
C ILE A 250 -2.85 4.00 19.91
N GLY A 251 -3.75 4.69 20.60
CA GLY A 251 -5.06 4.12 20.96
C GLY A 251 -5.88 3.72 19.74
N TYR A 252 -5.88 4.56 18.72
CA TYR A 252 -6.58 4.31 17.46
C TYR A 252 -6.01 3.07 16.73
N PHE A 253 -4.69 2.98 16.59
CA PHE A 253 -4.07 1.82 15.94
C PHE A 253 -4.36 0.52 16.71
N ASN A 254 -4.35 0.56 18.03
CA ASN A 254 -4.72 -0.62 18.85
C ASN A 254 -6.16 -1.06 18.57
N ARG A 255 -7.09 -0.11 18.43
CA ARG A 255 -8.49 -0.43 18.07
C ARG A 255 -8.59 -1.02 16.66
N LEU A 256 -7.80 -0.49 15.70
CA LEU A 256 -7.74 -1.05 14.34
C LEU A 256 -7.24 -2.50 14.37
N LYS A 257 -6.17 -2.79 15.13
CA LYS A 257 -5.60 -4.14 15.28
C LYS A 257 -6.57 -5.14 15.91
N ALA A 258 -7.51 -4.67 16.73
CA ALA A 258 -8.51 -5.53 17.37
C ALA A 258 -9.64 -5.96 16.43
N ARG A 259 -9.72 -5.42 15.22
CA ARG A 259 -10.77 -5.80 14.26
C ARG A 259 -10.46 -7.15 13.63
N GLU A 260 -11.52 -7.94 13.37
CA GLU A 260 -11.38 -9.23 12.70
C GLU A 260 -10.75 -9.07 11.30
N SER A 261 -11.13 -8.02 10.57
CA SER A 261 -10.60 -7.74 9.24
C SER A 261 -9.08 -7.48 9.25
N TYR A 262 -8.55 -6.88 10.33
CA TYR A 262 -7.10 -6.73 10.48
C TYR A 262 -6.42 -8.09 10.55
N LYS A 263 -6.96 -8.99 11.37
CA LYS A 263 -6.40 -10.33 11.51
C LYS A 263 -6.51 -11.12 10.19
N SER A 264 -7.74 -11.26 9.67
CA SER A 264 -7.98 -12.13 8.51
C SER A 264 -7.34 -11.61 7.22
N GLU A 265 -7.34 -10.27 6.99
CA GLU A 265 -6.95 -9.70 5.69
C GLU A 265 -5.51 -9.15 5.66
N LEU A 266 -4.91 -8.94 6.83
CA LEU A 266 -3.53 -8.45 6.90
C LEU A 266 -2.59 -9.50 7.49
N LEU A 267 -2.90 -10.06 8.67
CA LEU A 267 -1.99 -11.00 9.35
C LEU A 267 -2.05 -12.40 8.73
N ASP A 268 -3.24 -12.97 8.59
CA ASP A 268 -3.40 -14.34 8.09
C ASP A 268 -3.05 -14.45 6.59
N TYR A 269 -3.13 -13.35 5.85
CA TYR A 269 -2.78 -13.27 4.43
C TYR A 269 -1.28 -13.05 4.18
N GLU A 270 -0.47 -12.98 5.23
CA GLU A 270 0.96 -12.67 5.08
C GLU A 270 1.75 -13.88 4.56
N GLU A 271 2.29 -13.76 3.36
CA GLU A 271 3.11 -14.80 2.75
C GLU A 271 4.52 -14.90 3.35
N ASN A 272 5.14 -16.06 3.18
CA ASN A 272 6.49 -16.34 3.67
C ASN A 272 7.54 -15.34 3.13
N SER A 273 7.38 -14.87 1.90
CA SER A 273 8.28 -13.86 1.31
C SER A 273 8.32 -12.57 2.13
N ILE A 274 7.16 -12.15 2.66
CA ILE A 274 7.03 -10.95 3.49
C ILE A 274 7.65 -11.20 4.87
N LYS A 275 7.33 -12.34 5.49
CA LYS A 275 7.88 -12.73 6.81
C LYS A 275 9.41 -12.73 6.77
N VAL A 276 9.99 -13.41 5.81
CA VAL A 276 11.45 -13.46 5.59
C VAL A 276 12.01 -12.05 5.32
N GLY A 277 11.29 -11.23 4.56
CA GLY A 277 11.69 -9.85 4.27
C GLY A 277 11.74 -8.99 5.54
N LYS A 278 10.76 -9.13 6.43
CA LYS A 278 10.71 -8.41 7.73
C LYS A 278 11.87 -8.84 8.62
N ASP A 279 12.13 -10.15 8.74
CA ASP A 279 13.25 -10.66 9.55
C ASP A 279 14.58 -10.11 9.06
N LYS A 280 14.79 -10.14 7.73
CA LYS A 280 16.01 -9.57 7.11
C LYS A 280 16.12 -8.06 7.34
N LEU A 281 14.99 -7.36 7.31
CA LEU A 281 14.99 -5.91 7.57
C LEU A 281 15.44 -5.63 9.01
N ILE A 282 14.90 -6.34 9.98
CA ILE A 282 15.26 -6.17 11.40
C ILE A 282 16.78 -6.38 11.57
N ILE A 283 17.29 -7.50 11.08
CA ILE A 283 18.72 -7.81 11.15
C ILE A 283 19.55 -6.70 10.45
N ALA A 284 19.08 -6.22 9.30
CA ALA A 284 19.83 -5.23 8.52
C ALA A 284 19.82 -3.86 9.20
N ILE A 285 18.75 -3.47 9.88
CA ILE A 285 18.72 -2.19 10.64
C ILE A 285 19.83 -2.20 11.68
N GLU A 286 20.09 -3.33 12.32
CA GLU A 286 21.12 -3.45 13.36
C GLU A 286 22.54 -3.60 12.77
N SER A 287 22.71 -4.40 11.71
CA SER A 287 24.01 -4.84 11.21
C SER A 287 24.57 -4.01 10.03
N ASN A 288 23.72 -3.34 9.26
CA ASN A 288 24.14 -2.57 8.08
C ASN A 288 24.26 -1.08 8.40
N GLN A 289 25.49 -0.55 8.39
CA GLN A 289 25.78 0.82 8.77
C GLN A 289 24.95 1.85 8.00
N THR A 290 24.73 1.66 6.70
CA THR A 290 23.97 2.61 5.88
C THR A 290 22.51 2.64 6.32
N LEU A 291 21.91 1.44 6.50
CA LEU A 291 20.50 1.34 6.89
C LEU A 291 20.30 1.84 8.33
N ASN A 292 21.20 1.49 9.25
CA ASN A 292 21.20 2.00 10.63
C ASN A 292 21.18 3.54 10.65
N LYS A 293 22.12 4.18 9.90
CA LYS A 293 22.18 5.64 9.79
C LYS A 293 20.90 6.24 9.18
N TYR A 294 20.29 5.53 8.23
CA TYR A 294 19.05 5.97 7.59
C TYR A 294 17.88 5.96 8.60
N TYR A 295 17.74 4.89 9.39
CA TYR A 295 16.70 4.81 10.43
C TYR A 295 16.95 5.83 11.53
N SER A 296 18.21 6.02 11.95
CA SER A 296 18.58 7.07 12.92
C SER A 296 18.25 8.48 12.39
N PHE A 297 18.46 8.71 11.10
CA PHE A 297 18.12 9.99 10.46
C PHE A 297 16.61 10.25 10.50
N ILE A 298 15.79 9.24 10.19
CA ILE A 298 14.32 9.38 10.27
C ILE A 298 13.92 9.79 11.69
N LYS A 299 14.58 9.21 12.70
CA LYS A 299 14.30 9.42 14.13
C LYS A 299 14.55 10.85 14.60
N ILE A 300 15.47 11.56 13.96
CA ILE A 300 15.92 12.90 14.37
C ILE A 300 15.08 14.02 13.69
N LEU A 301 14.40 13.71 12.58
CA LEU A 301 13.56 14.64 11.83
C LEU A 301 12.18 14.83 12.47
#